data_6cfaa45f89f3efa46b0fa25b5a34d900
#
_entry.id   6cfaa45f89f3efa46b0fa25b5a34d900
#
_cell.length_a   1.000
_cell.length_b   1.000
_cell.length_c   1.000
_cell.angle_alpha   90.00
_cell.angle_beta   90.00
_cell.angle_gamma   90.00
#
_symmetry.space_group_name_H-M   'P 1'
#
loop_
_entity.id
_entity.type
_entity.pdbx_description
1 polymer ?
#
loop_
_entity_poly.entity_id
_entity_poly.type
_entity_poly.pdbx_seq_one_letter_code
_entity_poly.pdbx_strand_id
1 'polypeptide(L)'
;MELTQIEVLLKELEVPKRIADSTLKAYAETQGQINELKKQNELYTEKKDIESDIRKLKSDYQKLFTDIYKKITDDINKVMAEMNAFIYGKDVVAPSLLVSKPNSYSFGIDVDGGTGTNYKNLILLDLASLKLTVLPTIAHDTILFHNIGQDPMVKILELYNKCEKQIFIAIDESKKYDKTAQEIIDKNKILELSGGGNELFGSSWVTKSVDDDSLE
;
A
#
# COMPACT_ATOMS: atom_id res chain seq x y z
N MET A 1 -94.18 -38.59 8.81
CA MET A 1 -93.27 -38.77 9.94
C MET A 1 -91.82 -39.16 9.54
N GLU A 2 -91.62 -39.76 8.39
CA GLU A 2 -90.24 -40.22 8.01
C GLU A 2 -89.33 -39.11 7.51
N LEU A 3 -89.84 -38.07 6.82
CA LEU A 3 -88.99 -37.00 6.30
C LEU A 3 -88.33 -36.14 7.41
N THR A 4 -89.08 -35.88 8.49
CA THR A 4 -88.63 -35.09 9.61
C THR A 4 -87.53 -35.81 10.43
N GLN A 5 -87.60 -37.15 10.48
CA GLN A 5 -86.56 -37.98 11.13
C GLN A 5 -85.25 -38.03 10.32
N ILE A 6 -85.37 -38.07 9.00
CA ILE A 6 -84.24 -38.02 8.08
C ILE A 6 -83.53 -36.64 8.14
N GLU A 7 -84.24 -35.55 8.24
CA GLU A 7 -83.69 -34.19 8.38
C GLU A 7 -82.92 -33.99 9.73
N VAL A 8 -83.46 -34.59 10.81
CA VAL A 8 -82.78 -34.54 12.11
C VAL A 8 -81.52 -35.35 12.07
N LEU A 9 -81.49 -36.56 11.52
CA LEU A 9 -80.29 -37.39 11.34
C LEU A 9 -79.30 -36.75 10.42
N LEU A 10 -79.68 -36.06 9.36
CA LEU A 10 -78.77 -35.28 8.49
C LEU A 10 -78.13 -34.11 9.24
N LYS A 11 -78.91 -33.42 10.09
CA LYS A 11 -78.36 -32.34 10.93
C LYS A 11 -77.38 -32.88 11.97
N GLU A 12 -77.66 -34.01 12.59
CA GLU A 12 -76.71 -34.65 13.58
C GLU A 12 -75.48 -35.13 12.88
N LEU A 13 -75.51 -35.55 11.63
CA LEU A 13 -74.25 -35.92 10.87
C LEU A 13 -73.49 -34.71 10.35
N GLU A 14 -74.12 -33.57 10.10
CA GLU A 14 -73.46 -32.34 9.67
C GLU A 14 -72.63 -31.70 10.77
N VAL A 15 -73.02 -31.82 12.05
CA VAL A 15 -72.34 -31.27 13.18
C VAL A 15 -70.92 -31.88 13.36
N PRO A 16 -70.77 -33.27 13.37
CA PRO A 16 -69.44 -33.90 13.40
C PRO A 16 -68.58 -33.51 12.21
N LYS A 17 -69.13 -33.39 11.00
CA LYS A 17 -68.42 -33.00 9.78
C LYS A 17 -67.91 -31.58 9.89
N ARG A 18 -68.67 -30.61 10.39
CA ARG A 18 -68.24 -29.24 10.63
C ARG A 18 -67.14 -29.14 11.66
N ILE A 19 -67.18 -29.91 12.73
CA ILE A 19 -66.13 -30.00 13.73
C ILE A 19 -64.85 -30.61 13.14
N ALA A 20 -64.98 -31.68 12.35
CA ALA A 20 -63.84 -32.28 11.65
C ALA A 20 -63.18 -31.30 10.67
N ASP A 21 -63.98 -30.57 9.87
CA ASP A 21 -63.49 -29.56 8.91
C ASP A 21 -62.78 -28.37 9.61
N SER A 22 -63.32 -27.92 10.77
CA SER A 22 -62.67 -26.84 11.53
C SER A 22 -61.36 -27.28 12.15
N THR A 23 -61.32 -28.55 12.64
CA THR A 23 -60.06 -29.11 13.19
C THR A 23 -59.03 -29.31 12.10
N LEU A 24 -59.44 -29.78 10.92
CA LEU A 24 -58.51 -29.89 9.74
C LEU A 24 -57.96 -28.55 9.31
N LYS A 25 -58.78 -27.51 9.28
CA LYS A 25 -58.32 -26.14 8.97
C LYS A 25 -57.32 -25.63 10.00
N ALA A 26 -57.65 -25.76 11.29
CA ALA A 26 -56.72 -25.35 12.38
C ALA A 26 -55.38 -26.14 12.33
N TYR A 27 -55.44 -27.44 12.02
CA TYR A 27 -54.25 -28.24 11.81
C TYR A 27 -53.42 -27.75 10.62
N ALA A 28 -54.05 -27.47 9.47
CA ALA A 28 -53.37 -26.96 8.28
C ALA A 28 -52.73 -25.59 8.52
N GLU A 29 -53.43 -24.68 9.21
CA GLU A 29 -52.89 -23.37 9.60
C GLU A 29 -51.68 -23.51 10.56
N THR A 30 -51.81 -24.36 11.58
CA THR A 30 -50.72 -24.63 12.53
C THR A 30 -49.50 -25.23 11.82
N GLN A 31 -49.73 -26.20 10.92
CA GLN A 31 -48.65 -26.81 10.14
C GLN A 31 -47.99 -25.81 9.22
N GLY A 32 -48.76 -24.88 8.62
CA GLY A 32 -48.22 -23.74 7.85
C GLY A 32 -47.31 -22.85 8.69
N GLN A 33 -47.72 -22.48 9.90
CA GLN A 33 -46.95 -21.69 10.84
C GLN A 33 -45.65 -22.41 11.26
N ILE A 34 -45.73 -23.70 11.55
CA ILE A 34 -44.56 -24.53 11.89
C ILE A 34 -43.56 -24.54 10.74
N ASN A 35 -44.01 -24.71 9.52
CA ASN A 35 -43.11 -24.70 8.35
C ASN A 35 -42.45 -23.33 8.13
N GLU A 36 -43.18 -22.25 8.30
CA GLU A 36 -42.68 -20.89 8.21
C GLU A 36 -41.60 -20.62 9.29
N LEU A 37 -41.88 -20.98 10.54
CA LEU A 37 -40.94 -20.85 11.66
C LEU A 37 -39.66 -21.71 11.45
N LYS A 38 -39.81 -22.91 10.90
CA LYS A 38 -38.68 -23.75 10.52
C LYS A 38 -37.77 -23.06 9.50
N LYS A 39 -38.41 -22.53 8.43
CA LYS A 39 -37.67 -21.80 7.40
C LYS A 39 -36.95 -20.55 7.96
N GLN A 40 -37.61 -19.80 8.84
CA GLN A 40 -36.99 -18.64 9.50
C GLN A 40 -35.80 -19.05 10.38
N ASN A 41 -35.91 -20.16 11.12
CA ASN A 41 -34.82 -20.71 11.92
C ASN A 41 -33.64 -21.18 11.07
N GLU A 42 -33.90 -21.82 9.95
CA GLU A 42 -32.85 -22.22 8.98
C GLU A 42 -32.10 -20.99 8.45
N LEU A 43 -32.82 -19.95 8.01
CA LEU A 43 -32.24 -18.69 7.53
C LEU A 43 -31.45 -17.96 8.64
N TYR A 44 -31.95 -18.00 9.89
CA TYR A 44 -31.24 -17.43 11.03
C TYR A 44 -29.92 -18.14 11.31
N THR A 45 -29.93 -19.48 11.25
CA THR A 45 -28.72 -20.29 11.45
C THR A 45 -27.70 -20.01 10.34
N GLU A 46 -28.13 -20.05 9.08
CA GLU A 46 -27.30 -19.72 7.92
C GLU A 46 -26.67 -18.32 8.03
N LYS A 47 -27.46 -17.32 8.42
CA LYS A 47 -26.95 -15.96 8.70
C LYS A 47 -25.85 -15.96 9.76
N LYS A 48 -26.05 -16.67 10.87
CA LYS A 48 -25.04 -16.79 11.94
C LYS A 48 -23.75 -17.44 11.46
N ASP A 49 -23.86 -18.47 10.66
CA ASP A 49 -22.72 -19.19 10.12
C ASP A 49 -21.92 -18.27 9.18
N ILE A 50 -22.61 -17.55 8.27
CA ILE A 50 -22.00 -16.55 7.38
C ILE A 50 -21.30 -15.44 8.20
N GLU A 51 -21.95 -14.90 9.23
CA GLU A 51 -21.34 -13.88 10.10
C GLU A 51 -20.10 -14.39 10.83
N SER A 52 -20.07 -15.65 11.22
CA SER A 52 -18.92 -16.32 11.83
C SER A 52 -17.78 -16.46 10.84
N ASP A 53 -18.07 -16.92 9.62
CA ASP A 53 -17.09 -17.06 8.54
C ASP A 53 -16.48 -15.72 8.13
N ILE A 54 -17.31 -14.67 8.02
CA ILE A 54 -16.82 -13.31 7.75
C ILE A 54 -15.86 -12.84 8.84
N ARG A 55 -16.16 -13.09 10.11
CA ARG A 55 -15.25 -12.71 11.22
C ARG A 55 -13.93 -13.45 11.15
N LYS A 56 -13.98 -14.76 10.87
CA LYS A 56 -12.80 -15.60 10.71
C LYS A 56 -11.93 -15.12 9.55
N LEU A 57 -12.54 -14.95 8.36
CA LEU A 57 -11.85 -14.47 7.17
C LEU A 57 -11.19 -13.09 7.38
N LYS A 58 -11.87 -12.16 8.05
CA LYS A 58 -11.29 -10.86 8.40
C LYS A 58 -10.07 -10.99 9.31
N SER A 59 -10.13 -11.87 10.30
CA SER A 59 -9.00 -12.13 11.20
C SER A 59 -7.81 -12.74 10.45
N ASP A 60 -8.06 -13.72 9.61
CA ASP A 60 -7.02 -14.40 8.83
C ASP A 60 -6.38 -13.45 7.81
N TYR A 61 -7.19 -12.61 7.16
CA TYR A 61 -6.72 -11.55 6.28
C TYR A 61 -5.80 -10.56 7.02
N GLN A 62 -6.19 -10.10 8.21
CA GLN A 62 -5.37 -9.17 8.98
C GLN A 62 -4.04 -9.79 9.40
N LYS A 63 -4.01 -11.06 9.80
CA LYS A 63 -2.78 -11.78 10.12
C LYS A 63 -1.87 -11.86 8.89
N LEU A 64 -2.40 -12.31 7.77
CA LEU A 64 -1.65 -12.43 6.52
C LEU A 64 -1.05 -11.08 6.11
N PHE A 65 -1.82 -10.00 6.19
CA PHE A 65 -1.31 -8.65 5.90
C PHE A 65 -0.17 -8.23 6.82
N THR A 66 -0.32 -8.46 8.12
CA THR A 66 0.71 -8.15 9.10
C THR A 66 2.01 -8.90 8.81
N ASP A 67 1.92 -10.19 8.50
CA ASP A 67 3.07 -11.02 8.20
C ASP A 67 3.78 -10.57 6.90
N ILE A 68 3.00 -10.25 5.87
CA ILE A 68 3.55 -9.73 4.59
C ILE A 68 4.24 -8.38 4.80
N TYR A 69 3.60 -7.43 5.48
CA TYR A 69 4.20 -6.11 5.72
C TYR A 69 5.46 -6.21 6.58
N LYS A 70 5.43 -7.05 7.61
CA LYS A 70 6.62 -7.31 8.41
C LYS A 70 7.76 -7.84 7.56
N LYS A 71 7.51 -8.83 6.72
CA LYS A 71 8.54 -9.38 5.84
C LYS A 71 9.11 -8.33 4.89
N ILE A 72 8.25 -7.53 4.24
CA ILE A 72 8.68 -6.46 3.33
C ILE A 72 9.55 -5.43 4.07
N THR A 73 9.12 -4.99 5.26
CA THR A 73 9.88 -4.01 6.05
C THR A 73 11.19 -4.58 6.56
N ASP A 74 11.21 -5.82 7.00
CA ASP A 74 12.44 -6.49 7.47
C ASP A 74 13.46 -6.63 6.32
N ASP A 75 13.04 -7.02 5.13
CA ASP A 75 13.90 -7.14 3.95
C ASP A 75 14.46 -5.77 3.52
N ILE A 76 13.64 -4.73 3.46
CA ILE A 76 14.07 -3.37 3.11
C ILE A 76 15.04 -2.83 4.18
N ASN A 77 14.70 -2.95 5.45
CA ASN A 77 15.51 -2.47 6.56
C ASN A 77 16.87 -3.16 6.61
N LYS A 78 16.91 -4.45 6.33
CA LYS A 78 18.17 -5.20 6.23
C LYS A 78 19.08 -4.63 5.15
N VAL A 79 18.58 -4.39 3.95
CA VAL A 79 19.36 -3.83 2.84
C VAL A 79 19.80 -2.40 3.16
N MET A 80 18.93 -1.56 3.72
CA MET A 80 19.30 -0.21 4.14
C MET A 80 20.40 -0.22 5.21
N ALA A 81 20.32 -1.13 6.19
CA ALA A 81 21.35 -1.26 7.22
C ALA A 81 22.70 -1.70 6.64
N GLU A 82 22.73 -2.63 5.69
CA GLU A 82 23.96 -3.04 5.00
C GLU A 82 24.59 -1.86 4.24
N MET A 83 23.78 -1.10 3.50
CA MET A 83 24.24 0.08 2.76
C MET A 83 24.70 1.21 3.70
N ASN A 84 23.96 1.46 4.80
CA ASN A 84 24.34 2.45 5.79
C ASN A 84 25.67 2.09 6.46
N ALA A 85 25.87 0.82 6.81
CA ALA A 85 27.13 0.34 7.38
C ALA A 85 28.30 0.46 6.39
N PHE A 86 28.07 0.33 5.09
CA PHE A 86 29.07 0.58 4.07
C PHE A 86 29.49 2.05 3.99
N ILE A 87 28.52 2.99 4.14
CA ILE A 87 28.79 4.43 4.06
C ILE A 87 29.45 4.95 5.33
N TYR A 88 28.94 4.60 6.51
CA TYR A 88 29.32 5.23 7.78
C TYR A 88 29.96 4.28 8.80
N GLY A 89 30.03 2.97 8.52
CA GLY A 89 30.42 1.98 9.51
C GLY A 89 29.23 1.45 10.32
N LYS A 90 29.49 0.41 11.11
CA LYS A 90 28.43 -0.34 11.81
C LYS A 90 27.86 0.37 13.04
N ASP A 91 28.55 1.39 13.53
CA ASP A 91 28.18 2.09 14.77
C ASP A 91 27.16 3.23 14.52
N VAL A 92 26.87 3.53 13.25
CA VAL A 92 25.89 4.56 12.88
C VAL A 92 24.52 3.94 12.63
N VAL A 93 23.51 4.47 13.31
CA VAL A 93 22.14 4.00 13.22
C VAL A 93 21.62 4.13 11.79
N ALA A 94 21.11 3.04 11.25
CA ALA A 94 20.48 3.01 9.93
C ALA A 94 19.03 3.52 10.01
N PRO A 95 18.49 4.09 8.93
CA PRO A 95 17.05 4.40 8.86
C PRO A 95 16.23 3.13 8.91
N SER A 96 15.03 3.25 9.43
CA SER A 96 14.05 2.17 9.45
C SER A 96 12.74 2.56 8.77
N LEU A 97 12.18 1.62 8.04
CA LEU A 97 10.84 1.67 7.50
C LEU A 97 9.94 0.78 8.36
N LEU A 98 8.79 1.27 8.76
CA LEU A 98 7.74 0.50 9.41
C LEU A 98 6.43 0.70 8.66
N VAL A 99 5.86 -0.38 8.16
CA VAL A 99 4.50 -0.39 7.57
C VAL A 99 3.57 -1.10 8.53
N SER A 100 2.66 -0.35 9.15
CA SER A 100 1.76 -0.87 10.18
C SER A 100 0.43 -1.37 9.64
N LYS A 101 -0.06 -0.77 8.57
CA LYS A 101 -1.32 -1.09 7.86
C LYS A 101 -1.31 -0.45 6.47
N PRO A 102 -2.28 -0.81 5.58
CA PRO A 102 -2.40 -0.16 4.28
C PRO A 102 -2.41 1.37 4.41
N ASN A 103 -1.60 2.04 3.59
CA ASN A 103 -1.46 3.51 3.57
C ASN A 103 -0.97 4.15 4.87
N SER A 104 -0.32 3.39 5.76
CA SER A 104 0.25 3.91 7.00
C SER A 104 1.66 3.38 7.19
N TYR A 105 2.64 4.26 7.08
CA TYR A 105 4.05 3.94 7.29
C TYR A 105 4.74 5.05 8.08
N SER A 106 5.83 4.71 8.72
CA SER A 106 6.82 5.64 9.24
C SER A 106 8.19 5.29 8.68
N PHE A 107 9.00 6.32 8.44
CA PHE A 107 10.34 6.17 7.88
C PHE A 107 11.27 7.22 8.48
N GLY A 108 12.47 6.82 8.85
CA GLY A 108 13.49 7.72 9.39
C GLY A 108 14.37 7.09 10.45
N ILE A 109 15.01 7.95 11.22
CA ILE A 109 15.81 7.63 12.40
C ILE A 109 15.20 8.38 13.59
N ASP A 110 14.99 7.72 14.72
CA ASP A 110 14.31 8.32 15.88
C ASP A 110 15.11 9.44 16.56
N VAL A 111 16.43 9.52 16.32
CA VAL A 111 17.36 10.37 17.10
C VAL A 111 17.98 11.50 16.29
N ASP A 112 17.98 11.47 14.96
CA ASP A 112 18.65 12.44 14.11
C ASP A 112 17.76 12.95 12.99
N GLY A 113 17.44 14.25 13.04
CA GLY A 113 16.63 14.98 12.05
C GLY A 113 17.44 15.91 11.12
N GLY A 114 18.77 15.77 11.04
CA GLY A 114 19.58 16.57 10.14
C GLY A 114 19.21 16.42 8.67
N THR A 115 19.21 17.52 7.90
CA THR A 115 18.77 17.53 6.49
C THR A 115 19.59 16.56 5.62
N GLY A 116 20.92 16.53 5.81
CA GLY A 116 21.79 15.61 5.08
C GLY A 116 21.52 14.14 5.41
N THR A 117 21.22 13.84 6.67
CA THR A 117 20.82 12.52 7.12
C THR A 117 19.50 12.08 6.47
N ASN A 118 18.53 12.99 6.38
CA ASN A 118 17.25 12.69 5.76
C ASN A 118 17.38 12.41 4.26
N TYR A 119 18.18 13.18 3.52
CA TYR A 119 18.41 12.93 2.10
C TYR A 119 19.17 11.61 1.87
N LYS A 120 20.21 11.32 2.65
CA LYS A 120 20.89 10.02 2.61
C LYS A 120 19.91 8.87 2.89
N ASN A 121 19.03 9.01 3.87
CA ASN A 121 18.06 7.99 4.20
C ASN A 121 17.10 7.71 3.03
N LEU A 122 16.64 8.75 2.30
CA LEU A 122 15.82 8.60 1.10
C LEU A 122 16.57 7.83 0.01
N ILE A 123 17.85 8.19 -0.23
CA ILE A 123 18.69 7.46 -1.20
C ILE A 123 18.79 5.96 -0.84
N LEU A 124 18.97 5.65 0.45
CA LEU A 124 19.05 4.25 0.90
C LEU A 124 17.73 3.49 0.69
N LEU A 125 16.60 4.14 0.96
CA LEU A 125 15.28 3.56 0.72
C LEU A 125 15.03 3.29 -0.77
N ASP A 126 15.39 4.25 -1.62
CA ASP A 126 15.22 4.11 -3.08
C ASP A 126 16.12 3.01 -3.64
N LEU A 127 17.39 2.93 -3.21
CA LEU A 127 18.29 1.86 -3.61
C LEU A 127 17.84 0.48 -3.09
N ALA A 128 17.36 0.40 -1.86
CA ALA A 128 16.80 -0.84 -1.31
C ALA A 128 15.56 -1.28 -2.08
N SER A 129 14.67 -0.33 -2.40
CA SER A 129 13.48 -0.57 -3.21
C SER A 129 13.84 -1.01 -4.63
N LEU A 130 14.82 -0.35 -5.26
CA LEU A 130 15.31 -0.74 -6.58
C LEU A 130 15.87 -2.17 -6.57
N LYS A 131 16.66 -2.53 -5.56
CA LYS A 131 17.27 -3.85 -5.43
C LYS A 131 16.27 -4.97 -5.21
N LEU A 132 15.25 -4.72 -4.37
CA LEU A 132 14.31 -5.77 -3.90
C LEU A 132 13.03 -5.91 -4.74
N THR A 133 12.75 -4.96 -5.62
CA THR A 133 11.50 -4.95 -6.38
C THR A 133 11.73 -5.13 -7.89
N VAL A 134 10.66 -5.15 -8.66
CA VAL A 134 10.70 -5.18 -10.14
C VAL A 134 10.93 -3.81 -10.78
N LEU A 135 11.17 -2.76 -10.00
CA LEU A 135 11.49 -1.44 -10.54
C LEU A 135 12.67 -1.53 -11.49
N PRO A 136 12.56 -1.01 -12.71
CA PRO A 136 13.63 -1.10 -13.71
C PRO A 136 14.70 -0.03 -13.50
N THR A 137 14.33 1.13 -12.97
CA THR A 137 15.20 2.30 -12.84
C THR A 137 14.73 3.24 -11.75
N ILE A 138 15.64 4.10 -11.28
CA ILE A 138 15.34 5.28 -10.45
C ILE A 138 16.05 6.51 -11.04
N ALA A 139 15.58 7.70 -10.64
CA ALA A 139 16.22 8.97 -10.98
C ALA A 139 16.39 9.82 -9.71
N HIS A 140 17.60 10.31 -9.51
CA HIS A 140 17.95 11.19 -8.38
C HIS A 140 18.42 12.54 -8.88
N ASP A 141 17.93 13.59 -8.26
CA ASP A 141 18.30 14.97 -8.59
C ASP A 141 19.28 15.54 -7.55
N THR A 142 20.00 16.54 -7.94
CA THR A 142 21.00 17.30 -7.20
C THR A 142 20.58 17.62 -5.76
N ILE A 143 19.31 17.94 -5.53
CA ILE A 143 18.78 18.30 -4.22
C ILE A 143 19.07 17.23 -3.15
N LEU A 144 19.12 15.96 -3.52
CA LEU A 144 19.41 14.86 -2.60
C LEU A 144 20.86 14.86 -2.12
N PHE A 145 21.77 15.51 -2.85
CA PHE A 145 23.21 15.49 -2.59
C PHE A 145 23.72 16.75 -1.89
N HIS A 146 22.95 17.81 -1.86
CA HIS A 146 23.39 19.14 -1.39
C HIS A 146 23.98 19.16 0.01
N ASN A 147 23.44 18.40 0.93
CA ASN A 147 23.83 18.40 2.35
C ASN A 147 24.56 17.12 2.76
N ILE A 148 25.02 16.32 1.80
CA ILE A 148 25.80 15.10 2.07
C ILE A 148 27.27 15.47 2.07
N GLY A 149 28.01 15.03 3.10
CA GLY A 149 29.46 15.26 3.20
C GLY A 149 30.25 14.54 2.10
N GLN A 150 31.52 14.93 1.91
CA GLN A 150 32.35 14.43 0.81
C GLN A 150 32.57 12.89 0.88
N ASP A 151 33.03 12.36 2.02
CA ASP A 151 33.28 10.92 2.17
C ASP A 151 32.02 10.06 1.99
N PRO A 152 30.85 10.39 2.61
CA PRO A 152 29.61 9.70 2.35
C PRO A 152 29.17 9.76 0.87
N MET A 153 29.39 10.89 0.18
CA MET A 153 29.04 11.03 -1.23
C MET A 153 29.82 10.07 -2.12
N VAL A 154 31.12 9.91 -1.91
CA VAL A 154 31.95 8.90 -2.62
C VAL A 154 31.34 7.52 -2.45
N LYS A 155 31.00 7.14 -1.22
CA LYS A 155 30.42 5.83 -0.92
C LYS A 155 29.04 5.61 -1.55
N ILE A 156 28.22 6.65 -1.61
CA ILE A 156 26.92 6.61 -2.31
C ILE A 156 27.15 6.40 -3.82
N LEU A 157 28.06 7.13 -4.43
CA LEU A 157 28.41 6.96 -5.85
C LEU A 157 28.96 5.56 -6.14
N GLU A 158 29.75 5.00 -5.22
CA GLU A 158 30.18 3.59 -5.33
C GLU A 158 29.02 2.60 -5.28
N LEU A 159 27.99 2.84 -4.43
CA LEU A 159 26.77 2.02 -4.40
C LEU A 159 26.00 2.11 -5.71
N TYR A 160 25.87 3.31 -6.28
CA TYR A 160 25.23 3.48 -7.60
C TYR A 160 26.00 2.72 -8.68
N ASN A 161 27.32 2.84 -8.71
CA ASN A 161 28.17 2.17 -9.70
C ASN A 161 28.16 0.63 -9.58
N LYS A 162 27.83 0.08 -8.42
CA LYS A 162 27.67 -1.36 -8.17
C LYS A 162 26.26 -1.88 -8.46
N CYS A 163 25.29 -0.98 -8.71
CA CYS A 163 23.91 -1.37 -8.97
C CYS A 163 23.81 -2.01 -10.37
N GLU A 164 23.14 -3.16 -10.46
CA GLU A 164 22.90 -3.86 -11.73
C GLU A 164 21.75 -3.23 -12.54
N LYS A 165 20.94 -2.36 -11.91
CA LYS A 165 19.82 -1.68 -12.55
C LYS A 165 20.20 -0.25 -12.88
N GLN A 166 19.45 0.34 -13.81
CA GLN A 166 19.76 1.68 -14.30
C GLN A 166 19.38 2.76 -13.28
N ILE A 167 20.30 3.69 -13.05
CA ILE A 167 20.12 4.85 -12.19
C ILE A 167 20.49 6.10 -12.99
N PHE A 168 19.57 7.06 -13.05
CA PHE A 168 19.82 8.39 -13.60
C PHE A 168 20.13 9.35 -12.47
N ILE A 169 21.20 10.11 -12.60
CA ILE A 169 21.63 11.08 -11.59
C ILE A 169 21.86 12.42 -12.29
N ALA A 170 21.20 13.48 -11.80
CA ALA A 170 21.50 14.85 -12.18
C ALA A 170 22.35 15.48 -11.08
N ILE A 171 23.51 16.02 -11.45
CA ILE A 171 24.44 16.71 -10.52
C ILE A 171 24.82 18.05 -11.13
N ASP A 172 24.53 19.16 -10.46
CA ASP A 172 24.80 20.51 -10.93
C ASP A 172 26.24 20.98 -10.65
N GLU A 173 26.78 20.72 -9.48
CA GLU A 173 28.10 21.18 -9.05
C GLU A 173 29.10 20.03 -8.87
N SER A 174 29.33 19.23 -9.91
CA SER A 174 30.21 18.06 -9.80
C SER A 174 31.64 18.41 -9.31
N LYS A 175 32.11 19.61 -9.61
CA LYS A 175 33.46 20.09 -9.24
C LYS A 175 33.65 20.35 -7.74
N LYS A 176 32.56 20.40 -6.95
CA LYS A 176 32.67 20.58 -5.49
C LYS A 176 33.08 19.30 -4.75
N TYR A 177 32.94 18.16 -5.40
CA TYR A 177 33.29 16.87 -4.82
C TYR A 177 34.80 16.57 -4.94
N ASP A 178 35.31 15.67 -4.14
CA ASP A 178 36.70 15.24 -4.22
C ASP A 178 37.01 14.54 -5.57
N LYS A 179 38.30 14.30 -5.82
CA LYS A 179 38.79 13.70 -7.06
C LYS A 179 38.17 12.31 -7.32
N THR A 180 37.98 11.50 -6.28
CA THR A 180 37.43 10.14 -6.40
C THR A 180 35.97 10.19 -6.84
N ALA A 181 35.19 11.09 -6.25
CA ALA A 181 33.80 11.30 -6.66
C ALA A 181 33.72 11.82 -8.11
N GLN A 182 34.58 12.81 -8.45
CA GLN A 182 34.64 13.34 -9.82
C GLN A 182 35.00 12.26 -10.84
N GLU A 183 35.98 11.39 -10.56
CA GLU A 183 36.34 10.28 -11.45
C GLU A 183 35.15 9.31 -11.71
N ILE A 184 34.35 9.00 -10.66
CA ILE A 184 33.16 8.18 -10.81
C ILE A 184 32.11 8.89 -11.66
N ILE A 185 31.88 10.18 -11.42
CA ILE A 185 30.92 11.00 -12.18
C ILE A 185 31.35 11.08 -13.64
N ASP A 186 32.58 11.47 -13.93
CA ASP A 186 33.09 11.64 -15.30
C ASP A 186 33.08 10.33 -16.10
N LYS A 187 33.39 9.23 -15.45
CA LYS A 187 33.34 7.90 -16.10
C LYS A 187 31.90 7.51 -16.53
N ASN A 188 30.90 7.95 -15.80
CA ASN A 188 29.48 7.58 -16.04
C ASN A 188 28.67 8.72 -16.66
N LYS A 189 29.28 9.88 -16.91
CA LYS A 189 28.63 11.04 -17.49
C LYS A 189 28.22 10.78 -18.94
N ILE A 190 26.95 10.91 -19.24
CA ILE A 190 26.38 10.75 -20.58
C ILE A 190 25.96 12.08 -21.22
N LEU A 191 25.74 13.12 -20.39
CA LEU A 191 25.31 14.43 -20.85
C LEU A 191 25.89 15.50 -19.93
N GLU A 192 26.38 16.58 -20.51
CA GLU A 192 26.78 17.81 -19.79
C GLU A 192 26.04 18.98 -20.40
N LEU A 193 25.30 19.69 -19.55
CA LEU A 193 24.54 20.87 -19.93
C LEU A 193 25.22 22.12 -19.40
N SER A 194 25.24 23.18 -20.20
CA SER A 194 25.78 24.48 -19.80
C SER A 194 25.03 25.60 -20.50
N GLY A 195 25.07 26.80 -19.94
CA GLY A 195 24.54 28.01 -20.65
C GLY A 195 25.38 28.36 -21.86
N GLY A 196 24.76 29.09 -22.80
CA GLY A 196 25.45 29.60 -23.98
C GLY A 196 25.41 28.71 -25.21
N GLY A 197 24.38 27.87 -25.35
CA GLY A 197 24.13 27.05 -26.55
C GLY A 197 24.23 25.53 -26.30
N ASN A 198 24.56 25.13 -25.07
CA ASN A 198 24.62 23.73 -24.67
C ASN A 198 23.53 23.37 -23.64
N GLU A 199 22.41 24.05 -23.73
CA GLU A 199 21.21 23.76 -22.98
C GLU A 199 20.48 22.54 -23.60
N LEU A 200 19.62 21.86 -22.81
CA LEU A 200 18.91 20.63 -23.20
C LEU A 200 18.15 20.77 -24.55
N PHE A 201 17.62 21.95 -24.80
CA PHE A 201 16.88 22.28 -26.04
C PHE A 201 17.60 23.35 -26.92
N GLY A 202 18.88 23.58 -26.70
CA GLY A 202 19.69 24.52 -27.45
C GLY A 202 19.36 26.00 -27.21
N SER A 203 18.55 26.31 -26.20
CA SER A 203 18.16 27.65 -25.80
C SER A 203 17.90 27.75 -24.32
N SER A 204 18.24 28.94 -23.75
CA SER A 204 17.95 29.22 -22.34
C SER A 204 16.44 29.43 -22.13
N TRP A 205 15.94 28.85 -21.01
CA TRP A 205 14.56 29.05 -20.57
C TRP A 205 14.36 30.39 -19.84
N VAL A 206 15.45 31.07 -19.50
CA VAL A 206 15.40 32.42 -18.94
C VAL A 206 15.14 33.38 -20.09
N THR A 207 13.90 33.84 -20.19
CA THR A 207 13.60 34.99 -21.03
C THR A 207 14.46 36.17 -20.56
N LYS A 208 15.32 36.71 -21.43
CA LYS A 208 15.96 37.98 -21.16
C LYS A 208 14.81 38.98 -20.90
N SER A 209 14.81 39.58 -19.70
CA SER A 209 14.02 40.79 -19.51
C SER A 209 14.36 41.72 -20.69
N VAL A 210 13.39 42.05 -21.50
CA VAL A 210 13.52 43.14 -22.47
C VAL A 210 13.70 44.36 -21.59
N ASP A 211 14.94 44.85 -21.51
CA ASP A 211 15.22 46.11 -20.92
C ASP A 211 14.40 47.11 -21.75
N ASP A 212 13.44 47.76 -21.10
CA ASP A 212 12.58 48.80 -21.59
C ASP A 212 13.41 50.11 -21.66
N ASP A 213 14.41 50.12 -22.55
CA ASP A 213 15.22 51.28 -22.87
C ASP A 213 14.91 51.76 -24.30
N SER A 214 13.66 52.15 -24.52
CA SER A 214 13.31 52.96 -25.67
C SER A 214 12.05 53.80 -25.42
N LEU A 215 12.15 54.73 -24.48
CA LEU A 215 11.30 55.93 -24.47
C LEU A 215 12.22 57.11 -24.35
N GLU A 216 12.73 57.59 -25.49
CA GLU A 216 12.98 59.02 -25.79
C GLU A 216 11.99 59.51 -26.85
#